data_ab1841704da29ecf0734bf5ea2ee2609
#
_entry.id   ab1841704da29ecf0734bf5ea2ee2609
#
_cell.length_a   1.000
_cell.length_b   1.000
_cell.length_c   1.000
_cell.angle_alpha   90.00
_cell.angle_beta   90.00
_cell.angle_gamma   90.00
#
_symmetry.space_group_name_H-M   'P 1'
#
loop_
_entity.id
_entity.type
_entity.pdbx_description
1 polymer ?
#
loop_
_entity_poly.entity_id
_entity_poly.type
_entity_poly.pdbx_seq_one_letter_code
_entity_poly.pdbx_strand_id
1 'polypeptide(L)'
;STRTIAMSIVTALGSFGYFLSPIFTNYSLKEYGWNYTLFIFSLVLITGLVAAYFVRSPSESESVEKTTDQSFKEALTEAFKTKSYILLVSGFFVCGFHITLVGTHVPKYVIDRGLEDWTAAAILSLIGLFNIFGSLLSGYLSAKMSKKIILSAIYFLRGISIILFIFTPASNISAFLFGASFGFLWLSTVPATSGIVAHLFGTKYLGMLYGIVFLSH
;
A
#
# COMPACT_ATOMS: atom_id res chain seq x y z
N SER A 1 -2.15 -14.01 -13.43
CA SER A 1 -1.12 -13.03 -13.77
C SER A 1 -1.71 -11.66 -14.15
N THR A 2 -2.72 -11.57 -14.98
CA THR A 2 -3.35 -10.29 -15.40
C THR A 2 -3.91 -9.51 -14.20
N ARG A 3 -4.48 -10.18 -13.22
CA ARG A 3 -5.02 -9.57 -11.98
C ARG A 3 -3.93 -8.91 -11.13
N THR A 4 -2.78 -9.55 -10.99
CA THR A 4 -1.67 -9.00 -10.20
C THR A 4 -1.15 -7.72 -10.85
N ILE A 5 -1.10 -7.67 -12.18
CA ILE A 5 -0.74 -6.47 -12.94
C ILE A 5 -1.82 -5.38 -12.77
N ALA A 6 -3.10 -5.73 -12.88
CA ALA A 6 -4.19 -4.78 -12.65
C ALA A 6 -4.14 -4.16 -11.24
N MET A 7 -3.95 -4.99 -10.20
CA MET A 7 -3.78 -4.50 -8.82
C MET A 7 -2.56 -3.59 -8.67
N SER A 8 -1.45 -3.87 -9.36
CA SER A 8 -0.28 -3.01 -9.31
C SER A 8 -0.52 -1.65 -9.97
N ILE A 9 -1.28 -1.59 -11.07
CA ILE A 9 -1.66 -0.33 -11.72
C ILE A 9 -2.55 0.50 -10.80
N VAL A 10 -3.57 -0.11 -10.18
CA VAL A 10 -4.45 0.59 -9.23
C VAL A 10 -3.64 1.15 -8.05
N THR A 11 -2.73 0.34 -7.50
CA THR A 11 -1.85 0.77 -6.41
C THR A 11 -0.93 1.92 -6.83
N ALA A 12 -0.37 1.86 -8.04
CA ALA A 12 0.50 2.91 -8.58
C ALA A 12 -0.26 4.24 -8.78
N LEU A 13 -1.49 4.19 -9.30
CA LEU A 13 -2.34 5.38 -9.45
C LEU A 13 -2.72 6.01 -8.10
N GLY A 14 -3.06 5.18 -7.09
CA GLY A 14 -3.28 5.66 -5.73
C GLY A 14 -2.04 6.32 -5.13
N SER A 15 -0.85 5.82 -5.45
CA SER A 15 0.43 6.35 -4.99
C SER A 15 0.76 7.72 -5.56
N PHE A 16 0.23 8.06 -6.73
CA PHE A 16 0.37 9.41 -7.30
C PHE A 16 -0.31 10.46 -6.41
N GLY A 17 -1.48 10.13 -5.84
CA GLY A 17 -2.13 10.97 -4.82
C GLY A 17 -1.26 11.11 -3.57
N TYR A 18 -0.65 10.02 -3.11
CA TYR A 18 0.26 10.04 -1.96
C TYR A 18 1.54 10.84 -2.23
N PHE A 19 2.02 10.89 -3.47
CA PHE A 19 3.14 11.75 -3.88
C PHE A 19 2.79 13.24 -3.81
N LEU A 20 1.63 13.64 -4.32
CA LEU A 20 1.24 15.05 -4.39
C LEU A 20 0.78 15.61 -3.05
N SER A 21 0.11 14.80 -2.24
CA SER A 21 -0.58 15.29 -1.04
C SER A 21 0.32 15.94 0.00
N PRO A 22 1.53 15.44 0.36
CA PRO A 22 2.38 16.07 1.35
C PRO A 22 2.95 17.43 0.89
N ILE A 23 3.31 17.54 -0.39
CA ILE A 23 3.78 18.82 -0.97
C ILE A 23 2.67 19.86 -0.91
N PHE A 24 1.49 19.47 -1.38
CA PHE A 24 0.31 20.33 -1.38
C PHE A 24 -0.10 20.72 0.05
N THR A 25 -0.11 19.75 0.98
CA THR A 25 -0.46 19.98 2.39
C THR A 25 0.50 20.96 3.05
N ASN A 26 1.82 20.78 2.86
CA ASN A 26 2.82 21.67 3.45
C ASN A 26 2.65 23.11 2.94
N TYR A 27 2.45 23.28 1.62
CA TYR A 27 2.20 24.59 1.03
C TYR A 27 0.90 25.20 1.54
N SER A 28 -0.20 24.46 1.48
CA SER A 28 -1.52 24.95 1.85
C SER A 28 -1.64 25.31 3.33
N LEU A 29 -1.00 24.54 4.22
CA LEU A 29 -0.97 24.83 5.66
C LEU A 29 -0.23 26.15 5.95
N LYS A 30 0.88 26.41 5.25
CA LYS A 30 1.68 27.62 5.45
C LYS A 30 0.96 28.88 4.94
N GLU A 31 0.30 28.78 3.78
CA GLU A 31 -0.34 29.94 3.12
C GLU A 31 -1.75 30.21 3.62
N TYR A 32 -2.56 29.18 3.84
CA TYR A 32 -4.01 29.31 4.11
C TYR A 32 -4.45 28.77 5.47
N GLY A 33 -3.55 28.10 6.18
CA GLY A 33 -3.84 27.50 7.49
C GLY A 33 -4.70 26.23 7.42
N TRP A 34 -5.00 25.70 8.61
CA TRP A 34 -5.61 24.38 8.78
C TRP A 34 -7.02 24.25 8.17
N ASN A 35 -7.90 25.23 8.45
CA ASN A 35 -9.30 25.15 8.05
C ASN A 35 -9.48 25.12 6.52
N TYR A 36 -8.76 25.98 5.80
CA TYR A 36 -8.80 26.02 4.34
C TYR A 36 -8.20 24.76 3.72
N THR A 37 -7.13 24.25 4.28
CA THR A 37 -6.53 23.01 3.81
C THR A 37 -7.50 21.85 3.90
N LEU A 38 -8.18 21.69 5.04
CA LEU A 38 -9.22 20.66 5.21
C LEU A 38 -10.40 20.85 4.25
N PHE A 39 -10.82 22.09 4.03
CA PHE A 39 -11.90 22.39 3.09
C PHE A 39 -11.53 21.96 1.65
N ILE A 40 -10.33 22.27 1.20
CA ILE A 40 -9.85 21.85 -0.12
C ILE A 40 -9.80 20.31 -0.24
N PHE A 41 -9.29 19.63 0.76
CA PHE A 41 -9.30 18.15 0.76
C PHE A 41 -10.72 17.58 0.74
N SER A 42 -11.66 18.22 1.42
CA SER A 42 -13.07 17.81 1.39
C SER A 42 -13.67 17.92 -0.03
N LEU A 43 -13.34 18.99 -0.75
CA LEU A 43 -13.76 19.13 -2.15
C LEU A 43 -13.15 18.06 -3.06
N VAL A 44 -11.87 17.74 -2.86
CA VAL A 44 -11.21 16.64 -3.60
C VAL A 44 -11.90 15.30 -3.32
N LEU A 45 -12.31 15.02 -2.07
CA LEU A 45 -13.05 13.79 -1.74
C LEU A 45 -14.40 13.70 -2.43
N ILE A 46 -15.12 14.85 -2.60
CA ILE A 46 -16.41 14.89 -3.30
C ILE A 46 -16.24 14.46 -4.77
N THR A 47 -15.12 14.78 -5.42
CA THR A 47 -14.88 14.31 -6.79
C THR A 47 -14.83 12.79 -6.88
N GLY A 48 -14.40 12.11 -5.81
CA GLY A 48 -14.41 10.65 -5.70
C GLY A 48 -15.84 10.08 -5.72
N LEU A 49 -16.82 10.75 -5.13
CA LEU A 49 -18.23 10.34 -5.19
C LEU A 49 -18.77 10.42 -6.61
N VAL A 50 -18.42 11.47 -7.35
CA VAL A 50 -18.80 11.63 -8.75
C VAL A 50 -18.19 10.52 -9.59
N ALA A 51 -16.89 10.23 -9.39
CA ALA A 51 -16.22 9.14 -10.09
C ALA A 51 -16.86 7.76 -9.77
N ALA A 52 -17.22 7.50 -8.51
CA ALA A 52 -17.86 6.27 -8.09
C ALA A 52 -19.23 6.04 -8.77
N TYR A 53 -19.97 7.12 -9.06
CA TYR A 53 -21.25 7.02 -9.76
C TYR A 53 -21.11 6.45 -11.20
N PHE A 54 -19.96 6.69 -11.85
CA PHE A 54 -19.68 6.16 -13.20
C PHE A 54 -19.09 4.75 -13.19
N VAL A 55 -18.71 4.21 -12.03
CA VAL A 55 -18.21 2.84 -11.93
C VAL A 55 -19.40 1.88 -12.01
N ARG A 56 -19.56 1.21 -13.15
CA ARG A 56 -20.53 0.13 -13.30
C ARG A 56 -19.96 -1.14 -12.69
N SER A 57 -20.70 -1.77 -11.77
CA SER A 57 -20.43 -3.15 -11.39
C SER A 57 -20.68 -4.07 -12.60
N PRO A 58 -19.77 -4.99 -12.90
CA PRO A 58 -20.09 -6.07 -13.85
C PRO A 58 -21.38 -6.75 -13.39
N SER A 59 -22.29 -7.05 -14.32
CA SER A 59 -23.50 -7.79 -14.02
C SER A 59 -23.12 -9.14 -13.36
N GLU A 60 -23.78 -9.50 -12.26
CA GLU A 60 -23.54 -10.76 -11.54
C GLU A 60 -23.64 -12.02 -12.46
N SER A 61 -24.27 -11.88 -13.61
CA SER A 61 -24.44 -12.98 -14.59
C SER A 61 -23.16 -13.36 -15.34
N GLU A 62 -22.11 -12.52 -15.38
CA GLU A 62 -20.88 -12.82 -16.14
C GLU A 62 -19.74 -13.42 -15.31
N SER A 63 -19.86 -13.48 -13.97
CA SER A 63 -18.79 -13.95 -13.08
C SER A 63 -19.00 -15.34 -12.48
N VAL A 64 -20.03 -16.06 -12.87
CA VAL A 64 -20.26 -17.44 -12.39
C VAL A 64 -19.47 -18.43 -13.23
N GLU A 65 -18.16 -18.45 -13.08
CA GLU A 65 -17.40 -19.66 -13.29
C GLU A 65 -17.83 -20.67 -12.22
N LYS A 66 -18.63 -21.65 -12.65
CA LYS A 66 -19.08 -22.78 -11.82
C LYS A 66 -17.87 -23.56 -11.35
N THR A 67 -17.34 -23.23 -10.19
CA THR A 67 -16.36 -24.06 -9.50
C THR A 67 -16.62 -24.01 -8.01
N THR A 68 -17.11 -25.13 -7.51
CA THR A 68 -17.38 -25.53 -6.13
C THR A 68 -18.66 -24.97 -5.49
N ASP A 69 -19.50 -25.88 -4.95
CA ASP A 69 -20.69 -25.60 -4.11
C ASP A 69 -20.31 -25.08 -2.71
N GLN A 70 -19.07 -24.61 -2.55
CA GLN A 70 -18.56 -24.10 -1.27
C GLN A 70 -19.33 -22.87 -0.83
N SER A 71 -19.84 -22.88 0.39
CA SER A 71 -20.51 -21.75 1.02
C SER A 71 -19.51 -20.71 1.53
N PHE A 72 -19.98 -19.49 1.76
CA PHE A 72 -19.20 -18.41 2.38
C PHE A 72 -18.54 -18.83 3.70
N LYS A 73 -19.30 -19.51 4.57
CA LYS A 73 -18.83 -19.94 5.90
C LYS A 73 -17.75 -21.03 5.79
N GLU A 74 -17.88 -21.92 4.83
CA GLU A 74 -16.88 -22.96 4.57
C GLU A 74 -15.58 -22.38 4.07
N ALA A 75 -15.63 -21.43 3.10
CA ALA A 75 -14.45 -20.74 2.58
C ALA A 75 -13.70 -20.00 3.70
N LEU A 76 -14.43 -19.33 4.59
CA LEU A 76 -13.85 -18.63 5.73
C LEU A 76 -13.20 -19.61 6.72
N THR A 77 -13.88 -20.71 7.05
CA THR A 77 -13.36 -21.73 7.96
C THR A 77 -12.11 -22.40 7.41
N GLU A 78 -12.09 -22.70 6.11
CA GLU A 78 -10.93 -23.26 5.41
C GLU A 78 -9.74 -22.29 5.45
N ALA A 79 -9.99 -21.02 5.17
CA ALA A 79 -8.95 -20.00 5.20
C ALA A 79 -8.28 -19.91 6.56
N PHE A 80 -9.05 -19.83 7.65
CA PHE A 80 -8.49 -19.76 9.01
C PHE A 80 -7.87 -21.07 9.50
N LYS A 81 -8.16 -22.22 8.90
CA LYS A 81 -7.44 -23.48 9.14
C LYS A 81 -6.13 -23.58 8.35
N THR A 82 -5.95 -22.75 7.32
CA THR A 82 -4.79 -22.78 6.44
C THR A 82 -3.65 -21.95 7.03
N LYS A 83 -2.56 -22.59 7.47
CA LYS A 83 -1.39 -21.92 8.06
C LYS A 83 -0.81 -20.83 7.17
N SER A 84 -0.78 -21.05 5.84
CA SER A 84 -0.28 -20.04 4.88
C SER A 84 -1.11 -18.77 4.89
N TYR A 85 -2.43 -18.87 5.10
CA TYR A 85 -3.31 -17.71 5.18
C TYR A 85 -3.11 -16.94 6.49
N ILE A 86 -2.99 -17.63 7.62
CA ILE A 86 -2.72 -17.01 8.92
C ILE A 86 -1.39 -16.25 8.89
N LEU A 87 -0.34 -16.87 8.34
CA LEU A 87 0.97 -16.22 8.16
C LEU A 87 0.89 -15.00 7.23
N LEU A 88 0.05 -15.05 6.19
CA LEU A 88 -0.17 -13.93 5.29
C LEU A 88 -0.87 -12.77 6.00
N VAL A 89 -1.90 -13.04 6.80
CA VAL A 89 -2.61 -12.06 7.64
C VAL A 89 -1.64 -11.42 8.63
N SER A 90 -0.84 -12.22 9.34
CA SER A 90 0.17 -11.72 10.28
C SER A 90 1.24 -10.87 9.59
N GLY A 91 1.71 -11.28 8.41
CA GLY A 91 2.67 -10.50 7.62
C GLY A 91 2.08 -9.17 7.14
N PHE A 92 0.81 -9.16 6.78
CA PHE A 92 0.14 -7.93 6.33
C PHE A 92 -0.15 -6.97 7.50
N PHE A 93 -0.41 -7.49 8.70
CA PHE A 93 -0.43 -6.69 9.93
C PHE A 93 0.90 -5.96 10.15
N VAL A 94 2.03 -6.66 10.01
CA VAL A 94 3.37 -6.03 10.11
C VAL A 94 3.55 -4.97 9.02
N CYS A 95 2.98 -5.17 7.84
CA CYS A 95 2.99 -4.16 6.77
C CYS A 95 2.31 -2.87 7.24
N GLY A 96 1.08 -2.95 7.73
CA GLY A 96 0.34 -1.80 8.25
C GLY A 96 1.04 -1.10 9.40
N PHE A 97 1.61 -1.89 10.32
CA PHE A 97 2.43 -1.34 11.41
C PHE A 97 3.60 -0.49 10.88
N HIS A 98 4.37 -1.00 9.91
CA HIS A 98 5.48 -0.25 9.31
C HIS A 98 5.02 1.02 8.60
N ILE A 99 3.92 0.94 7.86
CA ILE A 99 3.37 2.08 7.12
C ILE A 99 2.92 3.18 8.08
N THR A 100 2.18 2.81 9.12
CA THR A 100 1.71 3.76 10.13
C THR A 100 2.88 4.35 10.91
N LEU A 101 3.85 3.52 11.32
CA LEU A 101 5.05 3.98 12.03
C LEU A 101 5.81 5.03 11.20
N VAL A 102 6.09 4.72 9.96
CA VAL A 102 6.87 5.61 9.08
C VAL A 102 6.06 6.86 8.71
N GLY A 103 4.80 6.69 8.30
CA GLY A 103 3.96 7.83 7.89
C GLY A 103 3.71 8.83 9.02
N THR A 104 3.61 8.36 10.27
CA THR A 104 3.29 9.20 11.42
C THR A 104 4.54 9.74 12.11
N HIS A 105 5.55 8.91 12.31
CA HIS A 105 6.68 9.25 13.17
C HIS A 105 7.91 9.77 12.44
N VAL A 106 8.16 9.37 11.19
CA VAL A 106 9.36 9.83 10.45
C VAL A 106 9.35 11.34 10.22
N PRO A 107 8.20 12.00 9.87
CA PRO A 107 8.16 13.45 9.76
C PRO A 107 8.65 14.14 11.04
N LYS A 108 8.12 13.74 12.18
CA LYS A 108 8.57 14.31 13.46
C LYS A 108 10.02 13.96 13.80
N TYR A 109 10.43 12.72 13.55
CA TYR A 109 11.80 12.27 13.81
C TYR A 109 12.86 13.13 13.08
N VAL A 110 12.63 13.47 11.81
CA VAL A 110 13.59 14.29 11.04
C VAL A 110 13.62 15.74 11.53
N ILE A 111 12.46 16.30 11.92
CA ILE A 111 12.37 17.64 12.51
C ILE A 111 13.11 17.67 13.87
N ASP A 112 12.89 16.69 14.74
CA ASP A 112 13.56 16.58 16.04
C ASP A 112 15.09 16.40 15.90
N ARG A 113 15.57 15.94 14.73
CA ARG A 113 17.00 15.87 14.36
C ARG A 113 17.53 17.15 13.71
N GLY A 114 16.74 18.23 13.68
CA GLY A 114 17.12 19.53 13.17
C GLY A 114 16.99 19.73 11.67
N LEU A 115 16.28 18.84 10.96
CA LEU A 115 15.96 19.02 9.55
C LEU A 115 14.70 19.89 9.40
N GLU A 116 14.56 20.54 8.25
CA GLU A 116 13.44 21.44 7.98
C GLU A 116 12.12 20.70 7.70
N ASP A 117 10.97 21.35 7.94
CA ASP A 117 9.63 20.82 7.69
C ASP A 117 9.42 20.33 6.26
N TRP A 118 10.01 21.04 5.29
CA TRP A 118 9.91 20.62 3.89
C TRP A 118 10.59 19.28 3.62
N THR A 119 11.63 18.93 4.37
CA THR A 119 12.30 17.63 4.28
C THR A 119 11.35 16.51 4.69
N ALA A 120 10.57 16.73 5.75
CA ALA A 120 9.54 15.78 6.19
C ALA A 120 8.46 15.55 5.11
N ALA A 121 7.98 16.64 4.49
CA ALA A 121 7.03 16.54 3.38
C ALA A 121 7.65 15.85 2.15
N ALA A 122 8.91 16.16 1.84
CA ALA A 122 9.63 15.56 0.71
C ALA A 122 9.84 14.05 0.89
N ILE A 123 10.14 13.56 2.10
CA ILE A 123 10.25 12.12 2.37
C ILE A 123 8.93 11.41 2.04
N LEU A 124 7.80 11.91 2.54
CA LEU A 124 6.49 11.30 2.27
C LEU A 124 6.15 11.33 0.78
N SER A 125 6.49 12.41 0.10
CA SER A 125 6.29 12.52 -1.35
C SER A 125 7.18 11.54 -2.12
N LEU A 126 8.45 11.39 -1.74
CA LEU A 126 9.35 10.41 -2.33
C LEU A 126 8.84 8.98 -2.09
N ILE A 127 8.29 8.69 -0.91
CA ILE A 127 7.63 7.40 -0.65
C ILE A 127 6.52 7.17 -1.68
N GLY A 128 5.63 8.14 -1.91
CA GLY A 128 4.57 8.03 -2.90
C GLY A 128 5.10 7.84 -4.33
N LEU A 129 6.09 8.64 -4.72
CA LEU A 129 6.69 8.58 -6.06
C LEU A 129 7.35 7.23 -6.33
N PHE A 130 8.23 6.78 -5.45
CA PHE A 130 8.94 5.52 -5.63
C PHE A 130 8.04 4.29 -5.47
N ASN A 131 6.91 4.42 -4.75
CA ASN A 131 5.91 3.36 -4.67
C ASN A 131 5.23 3.07 -6.01
N ILE A 132 5.11 4.06 -6.91
CA ILE A 132 4.62 3.83 -8.27
C ILE A 132 5.50 2.79 -8.96
N PHE A 133 6.80 2.99 -8.95
CA PHE A 133 7.75 2.05 -9.60
C PHE A 133 7.81 0.71 -8.87
N GLY A 134 7.86 0.73 -7.55
CA GLY A 134 7.92 -0.47 -6.73
C GLY A 134 6.69 -1.37 -6.88
N SER A 135 5.50 -0.81 -6.87
CA SER A 135 4.25 -1.58 -7.04
C SER A 135 4.13 -2.19 -8.44
N LEU A 136 4.50 -1.44 -9.49
CA LEU A 136 4.51 -1.94 -10.86
C LEU A 136 5.52 -3.08 -11.03
N LEU A 137 6.75 -2.90 -10.52
CA LEU A 137 7.77 -3.94 -10.57
C LEU A 137 7.35 -5.19 -9.79
N SER A 138 6.80 -5.01 -8.57
CA SER A 138 6.28 -6.12 -7.77
C SER A 138 5.18 -6.89 -8.50
N GLY A 139 4.25 -6.18 -9.15
CA GLY A 139 3.21 -6.81 -9.96
C GLY A 139 3.77 -7.63 -11.13
N TYR A 140 4.73 -7.06 -11.84
CA TYR A 140 5.41 -7.74 -12.95
C TYR A 140 6.17 -8.98 -12.48
N LEU A 141 6.99 -8.84 -11.43
CA LEU A 141 7.75 -9.97 -10.87
C LEU A 141 6.83 -11.04 -10.30
N SER A 142 5.74 -10.66 -9.63
CA SER A 142 4.75 -11.60 -9.08
C SER A 142 4.00 -12.40 -10.14
N ALA A 143 3.98 -11.93 -11.39
CA ALA A 143 3.45 -12.68 -12.51
C ALA A 143 4.42 -13.76 -13.01
N LYS A 144 5.73 -13.59 -12.81
CA LYS A 144 6.79 -14.45 -13.35
C LYS A 144 7.50 -15.32 -12.31
N MET A 145 7.54 -14.86 -11.06
CA MET A 145 8.28 -15.49 -9.97
C MET A 145 7.36 -15.88 -8.81
N SER A 146 7.92 -16.61 -7.86
CA SER A 146 7.19 -16.97 -6.63
C SER A 146 6.84 -15.72 -5.81
N LYS A 147 5.53 -15.46 -5.66
CA LYS A 147 4.99 -14.35 -4.87
C LYS A 147 5.46 -14.37 -3.41
N LYS A 148 5.67 -15.57 -2.87
CA LYS A 148 6.21 -15.75 -1.51
C LYS A 148 7.62 -15.18 -1.38
N ILE A 149 8.50 -15.45 -2.33
CA ILE A 149 9.89 -14.96 -2.32
C ILE A 149 9.88 -13.43 -2.44
N ILE A 150 9.08 -12.89 -3.36
CA ILE A 150 8.97 -11.43 -3.56
C ILE A 150 8.50 -10.76 -2.26
N LEU A 151 7.44 -11.29 -1.64
CA LEU A 151 6.90 -10.75 -0.40
C LEU A 151 7.92 -10.78 0.73
N SER A 152 8.64 -11.91 0.89
CA SER A 152 9.69 -12.05 1.89
C SER A 152 10.85 -11.08 1.66
N ALA A 153 11.27 -10.89 0.41
CA ALA A 153 12.31 -9.93 0.04
C ALA A 153 11.90 -8.49 0.36
N ILE A 154 10.65 -8.11 0.05
CA ILE A 154 10.12 -6.78 0.36
C ILE A 154 10.17 -6.51 1.87
N TYR A 155 9.70 -7.43 2.71
CA TYR A 155 9.73 -7.25 4.16
C TYR A 155 11.15 -7.18 4.73
N PHE A 156 12.03 -8.03 4.22
CA PHE A 156 13.44 -8.04 4.63
C PHE A 156 14.15 -6.73 4.27
N LEU A 157 13.98 -6.27 3.03
CA LEU A 157 14.57 -5.00 2.56
C LEU A 157 13.99 -3.78 3.29
N ARG A 158 12.71 -3.79 3.66
CA ARG A 158 12.13 -2.75 4.52
C ARG A 158 12.82 -2.68 5.88
N GLY A 159 13.03 -3.83 6.51
CA GLY A 159 13.76 -3.89 7.78
C GLY A 159 15.15 -3.29 7.66
N ILE A 160 15.89 -3.66 6.61
CA ILE A 160 17.22 -3.08 6.32
C ILE A 160 17.13 -1.57 6.11
N SER A 161 16.17 -1.09 5.31
CA SER A 161 16.00 0.35 5.03
C SER A 161 15.76 1.15 6.30
N ILE A 162 14.92 0.67 7.22
CA ILE A 162 14.67 1.31 8.51
C ILE A 162 15.93 1.31 9.38
N ILE A 163 16.62 0.17 9.49
CA ILE A 163 17.84 0.05 10.28
C ILE A 163 18.90 1.02 9.77
N LEU A 164 19.16 1.03 8.47
CA LEU A 164 20.14 1.94 7.88
C LEU A 164 19.78 3.40 8.14
N PHE A 165 18.51 3.79 8.05
CA PHE A 165 18.07 5.15 8.28
C PHE A 165 18.30 5.60 9.74
N ILE A 166 18.03 4.73 10.71
CA ILE A 166 18.22 5.05 12.15
C ILE A 166 19.70 5.23 12.48
N PHE A 167 20.59 4.42 11.92
CA PHE A 167 22.02 4.46 12.20
C PHE A 167 22.81 5.43 11.32
N THR A 168 22.20 6.01 10.29
CA THR A 168 22.86 7.02 9.44
C THR A 168 22.70 8.42 10.05
N PRO A 169 23.72 9.30 9.97
CA PRO A 169 23.60 10.68 10.40
C PRO A 169 22.43 11.39 9.72
N ALA A 170 21.67 12.19 10.51
CA ALA A 170 20.54 12.92 9.98
C ALA A 170 21.02 13.97 8.98
N SER A 171 20.58 13.84 7.74
CA SER A 171 20.83 14.79 6.65
C SER A 171 19.70 14.70 5.62
N ASN A 172 19.54 15.72 4.79
CA ASN A 172 18.56 15.67 3.69
C ASN A 172 18.82 14.49 2.75
N ILE A 173 20.08 14.16 2.52
CA ILE A 173 20.46 13.04 1.64
C ILE A 173 20.01 11.71 2.25
N SER A 174 20.31 11.45 3.54
CA SER A 174 19.90 10.21 4.21
C SER A 174 18.37 10.09 4.26
N ALA A 175 17.67 11.20 4.51
CA ALA A 175 16.23 11.28 4.54
C ALA A 175 15.61 10.96 3.16
N PHE A 176 16.14 11.50 2.09
CA PHE A 176 15.64 11.26 0.72
C PHE A 176 15.96 9.84 0.24
N LEU A 177 17.14 9.32 0.55
CA LEU A 177 17.49 7.93 0.24
C LEU A 177 16.56 6.95 0.98
N PHE A 178 16.25 7.24 2.24
CA PHE A 178 15.26 6.47 2.98
C PHE A 178 13.88 6.56 2.32
N GLY A 179 13.39 7.77 2.03
CA GLY A 179 12.10 7.98 1.38
C GLY A 179 11.99 7.22 0.04
N ALA A 180 13.04 7.26 -0.76
CA ALA A 180 13.10 6.54 -2.04
C ALA A 180 13.12 5.01 -1.86
N SER A 181 14.02 4.49 -1.03
CA SER A 181 14.19 3.05 -0.82
C SER A 181 12.98 2.42 -0.13
N PHE A 182 12.48 3.05 0.94
CA PHE A 182 11.31 2.59 1.65
C PHE A 182 10.03 2.73 0.80
N GLY A 183 9.92 3.83 0.05
CA GLY A 183 8.82 4.07 -0.87
C GLY A 183 8.73 3.02 -1.97
N PHE A 184 9.86 2.63 -2.56
CA PHE A 184 9.91 1.55 -3.54
C PHE A 184 9.34 0.22 -3.01
N LEU A 185 9.43 0.01 -1.72
CA LEU A 185 8.93 -1.18 -1.03
C LEU A 185 7.52 -0.97 -0.41
N TRP A 186 6.99 0.27 -0.39
CA TRP A 186 5.83 0.70 0.41
C TRP A 186 4.60 -0.19 0.26
N LEU A 187 3.82 -0.07 -0.81
CA LEU A 187 2.67 -0.93 -1.11
C LEU A 187 2.98 -2.02 -2.13
N SER A 188 4.25 -2.28 -2.40
CA SER A 188 4.68 -3.36 -3.31
C SER A 188 4.26 -4.76 -2.83
N THR A 189 3.83 -4.89 -1.57
CA THR A 189 3.25 -6.11 -0.99
C THR A 189 1.84 -6.40 -1.50
N VAL A 190 1.07 -5.38 -1.89
CA VAL A 190 -0.35 -5.50 -2.28
C VAL A 190 -0.57 -6.45 -3.46
N PRO A 191 0.13 -6.31 -4.61
CA PRO A 191 -0.05 -7.22 -5.74
C PRO A 191 0.34 -8.66 -5.43
N ALA A 192 1.42 -8.86 -4.67
CA ALA A 192 1.88 -10.19 -4.29
C ALA A 192 0.89 -10.87 -3.33
N THR A 193 0.39 -10.15 -2.33
CA THR A 193 -0.55 -10.65 -1.31
C THR A 193 -1.88 -11.05 -1.94
N SER A 194 -2.49 -10.19 -2.75
CA SER A 194 -3.74 -10.51 -3.46
C SER A 194 -3.57 -11.72 -4.38
N GLY A 195 -2.39 -11.82 -5.04
CA GLY A 195 -2.05 -12.96 -5.87
C GLY A 195 -1.86 -14.28 -5.11
N ILE A 196 -1.40 -14.24 -3.85
CA ILE A 196 -1.29 -15.43 -2.98
C ILE A 196 -2.69 -15.89 -2.55
N VAL A 197 -3.56 -14.97 -2.12
CA VAL A 197 -4.95 -15.32 -1.74
C VAL A 197 -5.69 -15.96 -2.92
N ALA A 198 -5.57 -15.37 -4.11
CA ALA A 198 -6.16 -15.92 -5.32
C ALA A 198 -5.63 -17.32 -5.70
N HIS A 199 -4.35 -17.57 -5.41
CA HIS A 199 -3.73 -18.88 -5.67
C HIS A 199 -4.19 -19.96 -4.67
N LEU A 200 -4.38 -19.58 -3.41
CA LEU A 200 -4.77 -20.53 -2.35
C LEU A 200 -6.27 -20.89 -2.40
N PHE A 201 -7.14 -19.92 -2.67
CA PHE A 201 -8.59 -20.07 -2.48
C PHE A 201 -9.41 -19.79 -3.75
N GLY A 202 -8.73 -19.56 -4.88
CA GLY A 202 -9.43 -19.19 -6.12
C GLY A 202 -9.98 -17.78 -6.09
N THR A 203 -10.95 -17.52 -6.99
CA THR A 203 -11.41 -16.15 -7.25
C THR A 203 -12.80 -15.86 -6.69
N LYS A 204 -13.60 -16.89 -6.38
CA LYS A 204 -14.98 -16.77 -5.93
C LYS A 204 -15.11 -15.90 -4.66
N TYR A 205 -14.27 -16.13 -3.67
CA TYR A 205 -14.27 -15.41 -2.38
C TYR A 205 -13.04 -14.52 -2.19
N LEU A 206 -12.32 -14.21 -3.28
CA LEU A 206 -11.09 -13.40 -3.22
C LEU A 206 -11.30 -12.05 -2.55
N GLY A 207 -12.37 -11.34 -2.90
CA GLY A 207 -12.66 -10.02 -2.32
C GLY A 207 -12.83 -10.09 -0.81
N MET A 208 -13.57 -11.08 -0.32
CA MET A 208 -13.77 -11.30 1.12
C MET A 208 -12.48 -11.68 1.83
N LEU A 209 -11.80 -12.73 1.37
CA LEU A 209 -10.59 -13.23 2.02
C LEU A 209 -9.45 -12.22 1.98
N TYR A 210 -9.29 -11.51 0.85
CA TYR A 210 -8.32 -10.42 0.77
C TYR A 210 -8.73 -9.21 1.62
N GLY A 211 -10.03 -8.92 1.73
CA GLY A 211 -10.56 -7.89 2.62
C GLY A 211 -10.22 -8.15 4.09
N ILE A 212 -10.28 -9.41 4.54
CA ILE A 212 -9.87 -9.80 5.90
C ILE A 212 -8.35 -9.62 6.09
N VAL A 213 -7.53 -10.00 5.10
CA VAL A 213 -6.09 -9.72 5.12
C VAL A 213 -5.86 -8.21 5.23
N PHE A 214 -6.61 -7.41 4.47
CA PHE A 214 -6.50 -5.95 4.49
C PHE A 214 -6.99 -5.34 5.80
N LEU A 215 -7.96 -5.95 6.47
CA LEU A 215 -8.45 -5.52 7.79
C LEU A 215 -7.36 -5.65 8.87
N SER A 216 -6.40 -6.56 8.71
CA SER A 216 -5.29 -6.70 9.63
C SER A 216 -4.23 -5.59 9.47
N HIS A 217 -4.27 -4.87 8.37
CA HIS A 217 -3.38 -3.76 8.01
C HIS A 217 -3.81 -2.45 8.66
#